data_cbe0f52fb28185e1b9ee409964d31e05
#
_entry.id   cbe0f52fb28185e1b9ee409964d31e05
#
_cell.length_a   1.000
_cell.length_b   1.000
_cell.length_c   1.000
_cell.angle_alpha   90.00
_cell.angle_beta   90.00
_cell.angle_gamma   90.00
#
_symmetry.space_group_name_H-M   'P 1'
#
loop_
_entity.id
_entity.type
_entity.pdbx_description
1 polymer ?
#
loop_
_entity_poly.entity_id
_entity_poly.type
_entity_poly.pdbx_seq_one_letter_code
_entity_poly.pdbx_strand_id
1 'polypeptide(L)'
;MVIKAPKQFDFAPSDKFGMISFLNKVLKAKGDSVIIDVSKTEEISEGGFLALKAQVEKAVMSSSRRLLFIINNPKSRVVRDFLKTKFNKHES
;
A
#
# COMPACT_ATOMS: atom_id res chain seq x y z
N MET A 1 7.98 10.25 5.67
CA MET A 1 6.51 10.34 5.62
C MET A 1 5.90 8.98 5.87
N VAL A 2 4.86 8.92 6.69
CA VAL A 2 4.16 7.66 6.99
C VAL A 2 2.71 7.79 6.57
N ILE A 3 2.23 6.84 5.80
CA ILE A 3 0.83 6.78 5.36
C ILE A 3 0.22 5.50 5.93
N LYS A 4 -0.85 5.66 6.71
CA LYS A 4 -1.52 4.52 7.32
C LYS A 4 -2.50 3.89 6.33
N ALA A 5 -2.35 2.59 6.09
CA ALA A 5 -3.26 1.86 5.24
C ALA A 5 -4.60 1.59 5.97
N PRO A 6 -5.69 1.42 5.22
CA PRO A 6 -6.99 1.16 5.84
C PRO A 6 -7.05 -0.23 6.48
N LYS A 7 -8.01 -0.39 7.39
CA LYS A 7 -8.25 -1.66 8.06
C LYS A 7 -8.60 -2.76 7.06
N GLN A 8 -9.44 -2.44 6.10
CA GLN A 8 -9.74 -3.32 4.97
C GLN A 8 -9.08 -2.77 3.72
N PHE A 9 -8.02 -3.43 3.29
CA PHE A 9 -7.25 -3.02 2.12
C PHE A 9 -7.92 -3.58 0.88
N ASP A 10 -9.11 -3.05 0.59
CA ASP A 10 -9.99 -3.55 -0.44
C ASP A 10 -11.00 -2.46 -0.80
N PHE A 11 -11.65 -2.62 -1.95
CA PHE A 11 -12.72 -1.73 -2.39
C PHE A 11 -14.10 -2.21 -1.95
N ALA A 12 -14.19 -2.82 -0.76
CA ALA A 12 -15.46 -3.26 -0.20
C ALA A 12 -16.43 -2.07 -0.09
N PRO A 13 -17.72 -2.25 -0.40
CA PRO A 13 -18.69 -1.15 -0.37
C PRO A 13 -18.75 -0.44 0.98
N SER A 14 -18.48 -1.17 2.06
CA SER A 14 -18.57 -0.62 3.42
C SER A 14 -17.40 0.32 3.75
N ASP A 15 -16.29 0.25 3.02
CA ASP A 15 -15.09 1.03 3.35
C ASP A 15 -14.35 1.56 2.12
N LYS A 16 -15.04 1.77 1.01
CA LYS A 16 -14.39 2.25 -0.21
C LYS A 16 -13.76 3.63 -0.03
N PHE A 17 -14.34 4.48 0.84
CA PHE A 17 -13.79 5.81 1.07
C PHE A 17 -12.44 5.77 1.79
N GLY A 18 -12.26 4.82 2.68
CA GLY A 18 -10.97 4.60 3.33
C GLY A 18 -9.89 4.26 2.32
N MET A 19 -10.22 3.38 1.38
CA MET A 19 -9.29 2.97 0.33
C MET A 19 -8.98 4.13 -0.63
N ILE A 20 -10.00 4.88 -1.05
CA ILE A 20 -9.82 6.02 -1.95
C ILE A 20 -8.96 7.10 -1.28
N SER A 21 -9.24 7.43 -0.04
CA SER A 21 -8.45 8.41 0.71
C SER A 21 -6.99 7.98 0.83
N PHE A 22 -6.77 6.71 1.12
CA PHE A 22 -5.42 6.15 1.22
C PHE A 22 -4.68 6.26 -0.11
N LEU A 23 -5.31 5.86 -1.22
CA LEU A 23 -4.68 5.92 -2.53
C LEU A 23 -4.35 7.36 -2.94
N ASN A 24 -5.20 8.32 -2.59
CA ASN A 24 -4.91 9.72 -2.85
C ASN A 24 -3.69 10.21 -2.08
N LYS A 25 -3.53 9.76 -0.83
CA LYS A 25 -2.35 10.10 -0.04
C LYS A 25 -1.09 9.51 -0.64
N VAL A 26 -1.17 8.29 -1.16
CA VAL A 26 -0.04 7.64 -1.85
C VAL A 26 0.37 8.46 -3.07
N LEU A 27 -0.60 8.87 -3.88
CA LEU A 27 -0.32 9.63 -5.09
C LEU A 27 0.33 10.99 -4.79
N LYS A 28 -0.04 11.61 -3.67
CA LYS A 28 0.47 12.91 -3.26
C LYS A 28 1.68 12.82 -2.33
N ALA A 29 2.22 11.64 -2.12
CA ALA A 29 3.34 11.44 -1.21
C ALA A 29 4.56 12.24 -1.65
N LYS A 30 5.28 12.78 -0.66
CA LYS A 30 6.47 13.59 -0.87
C LYS A 30 7.61 13.08 -0.01
N GLY A 31 8.83 13.45 -0.40
CA GLY A 31 10.04 13.06 0.32
C GLY A 31 10.82 12.01 -0.44
N ASP A 32 11.86 11.49 0.20
CA ASP A 32 12.73 10.50 -0.41
C ASP A 32 12.26 9.07 -0.15
N SER A 33 11.64 8.86 1.01
CA SER A 33 11.07 7.55 1.33
C SER A 33 9.71 7.73 2.01
N VAL A 34 8.79 6.84 1.66
CA VAL A 34 7.42 6.85 2.17
C VAL A 34 7.15 5.48 2.76
N ILE A 35 6.75 5.45 4.02
CA ILE A 35 6.40 4.21 4.70
C ILE A 35 4.90 4.02 4.65
N ILE A 36 4.47 2.89 4.12
CA ILE A 36 3.05 2.51 4.14
C ILE A 36 2.86 1.57 5.32
N ASP A 37 2.18 2.08 6.34
CA ASP A 37 1.98 1.36 7.60
C ASP A 37 0.72 0.51 7.51
N VAL A 38 0.90 -0.80 7.49
CA VAL A 38 -0.20 -1.77 7.43
C VAL A 38 -0.46 -2.42 8.79
N SER A 39 0.01 -1.80 9.87
CA SER A 39 -0.12 -2.38 11.21
C SER A 39 -1.57 -2.59 11.66
N LYS A 40 -2.49 -1.77 11.16
CA LYS A 40 -3.91 -1.89 11.50
C LYS A 40 -4.73 -2.59 10.41
N THR A 41 -4.09 -2.98 9.33
CA THR A 41 -4.77 -3.66 8.24
C THR A 41 -5.05 -5.11 8.63
N GLU A 42 -6.29 -5.52 8.54
CA GLU A 42 -6.72 -6.87 8.89
C GLU A 42 -6.97 -7.74 7.66
N GLU A 43 -7.38 -7.12 6.56
CA GLU A 43 -7.68 -7.83 5.32
C GLU A 43 -7.06 -7.10 4.15
N ILE A 44 -6.63 -7.87 3.15
CA ILE A 44 -6.04 -7.34 1.93
C ILE A 44 -6.50 -8.20 0.76
N SER A 45 -6.92 -7.56 -0.33
CA SER A 45 -7.33 -8.25 -1.53
C SER A 45 -6.36 -8.01 -2.67
N GLU A 46 -6.42 -8.86 -3.70
CA GLU A 46 -5.64 -8.67 -4.91
C GLU A 46 -5.94 -7.31 -5.55
N GLY A 47 -7.24 -6.97 -5.65
CA GLY A 47 -7.65 -5.69 -6.24
C GLY A 47 -7.09 -4.50 -5.46
N GLY A 48 -7.14 -4.56 -4.13
CA GLY A 48 -6.58 -3.50 -3.30
C GLY A 48 -5.08 -3.37 -3.47
N PHE A 49 -4.38 -4.50 -3.51
CA PHE A 49 -2.93 -4.51 -3.69
C PHE A 49 -2.53 -3.97 -5.07
N LEU A 50 -3.24 -4.38 -6.14
CA LEU A 50 -2.96 -3.89 -7.48
C LEU A 50 -3.22 -2.40 -7.60
N ALA A 51 -4.25 -1.88 -6.93
CA ALA A 51 -4.52 -0.45 -6.91
C ALA A 51 -3.38 0.31 -6.23
N LEU A 52 -2.87 -0.19 -5.13
CA LEU A 52 -1.72 0.41 -4.46
C LEU A 52 -0.51 0.43 -5.39
N LYS A 53 -0.24 -0.70 -6.02
CA LYS A 53 0.89 -0.82 -6.93
C LYS A 53 0.81 0.19 -8.07
N ALA A 54 -0.37 0.36 -8.66
CA ALA A 54 -0.59 1.32 -9.73
C ALA A 54 -0.36 2.77 -9.24
N GLN A 55 -0.85 3.10 -8.05
CA GLN A 55 -0.66 4.45 -7.51
C GLN A 55 0.81 4.73 -7.17
N VAL A 56 1.51 3.73 -6.64
CA VAL A 56 2.94 3.86 -6.37
C VAL A 56 3.70 4.14 -7.66
N GLU A 57 3.39 3.41 -8.72
CA GLU A 57 4.03 3.62 -10.01
C GLU A 57 3.76 5.03 -10.55
N LYS A 58 2.53 5.52 -10.42
CA LYS A 58 2.20 6.89 -10.84
C LYS A 58 2.96 7.92 -10.02
N ALA A 59 3.05 7.72 -8.71
CA ALA A 59 3.75 8.65 -7.83
C ALA A 59 5.24 8.71 -8.18
N VAL A 60 5.86 7.56 -8.41
CA VAL A 60 7.27 7.48 -8.77
C VAL A 60 7.52 8.14 -10.12
N MET A 61 6.67 7.89 -11.11
CA MET A 61 6.81 8.47 -12.44
C MET A 61 6.61 9.98 -12.45
N SER A 62 5.75 10.50 -11.55
CA SER A 62 5.47 11.93 -11.46
C SER A 62 6.52 12.68 -10.65
N SER A 63 7.35 11.97 -9.90
CA SER A 63 8.36 12.57 -9.05
C SER A 63 9.61 12.91 -9.84
N SER A 64 10.16 14.11 -9.63
CA SER A 64 11.45 14.50 -10.19
C SER A 64 12.60 13.91 -9.39
N ARG A 65 12.31 13.31 -8.22
CA ARG A 65 13.31 12.70 -7.35
C ARG A 65 13.05 11.21 -7.25
N ARG A 66 14.09 10.48 -6.83
CA ARG A 66 13.95 9.08 -6.52
C ARG A 66 13.06 8.93 -5.29
N LEU A 67 11.90 8.29 -5.46
CA LEU A 67 10.93 8.09 -4.40
C LEU A 67 10.83 6.60 -4.12
N LEU A 68 11.03 6.23 -2.86
CA LEU A 68 11.00 4.84 -2.42
C LEU A 68 9.80 4.61 -1.50
N PHE A 69 9.01 3.58 -1.81
CA PHE A 69 7.91 3.16 -0.96
C PHE A 69 8.26 1.89 -0.21
N ILE A 70 8.02 1.88 1.08
CA ILE A 70 8.31 0.75 1.95
C ILE A 70 7.03 0.34 2.66
N ILE A 71 6.63 -0.93 2.51
CA ILE A 71 5.49 -1.47 3.24
C ILE A 71 6.02 -2.02 4.56
N ASN A 72 5.47 -1.55 5.65
CA ASN A 72 6.03 -1.84 6.96
C ASN A 72 4.99 -2.30 7.97
N ASN A 73 5.43 -3.20 8.83
CA ASN A 73 4.80 -3.53 10.10
C ASN A 73 3.44 -4.24 10.00
N PRO A 74 3.28 -5.26 9.13
CA PRO A 74 2.04 -6.03 9.11
C PRO A 74 1.93 -6.85 10.40
N LYS A 75 0.85 -6.65 11.15
CA LYS A 75 0.59 -7.39 12.38
C LYS A 75 -0.39 -8.55 12.15
N SER A 76 -1.27 -8.41 11.17
CA SER A 76 -2.17 -9.48 10.80
C SER A 76 -1.41 -10.57 10.06
N ARG A 77 -1.60 -11.82 10.48
CA ARG A 77 -0.97 -12.95 9.82
C ARG A 77 -1.44 -13.08 8.36
N VAL A 78 -2.71 -12.82 8.11
CA VAL A 78 -3.28 -12.87 6.77
C VAL A 78 -2.58 -11.85 5.87
N VAL A 79 -2.42 -10.63 6.34
CA VAL A 79 -1.74 -9.57 5.58
C VAL A 79 -0.27 -9.91 5.39
N ARG A 80 0.38 -10.41 6.43
CA ARG A 80 1.79 -10.79 6.37
C ARG A 80 2.02 -11.87 5.34
N ASP A 81 1.20 -12.91 5.35
CA ASP A 81 1.33 -14.01 4.40
C ASP A 81 1.06 -13.56 2.96
N PHE A 82 0.07 -12.69 2.78
CA PHE A 82 -0.24 -12.13 1.47
C PHE A 82 0.96 -11.36 0.91
N LEU A 83 1.51 -10.45 1.69
CA LEU A 83 2.64 -9.62 1.26
C LEU A 83 3.88 -10.47 1.00
N LYS A 84 4.13 -11.45 1.84
CA LYS A 84 5.24 -12.37 1.67
C LYS A 84 5.14 -13.12 0.34
N THR A 85 3.96 -13.60 0.00
CA THR A 85 3.73 -14.28 -1.27
C THR A 85 3.99 -13.37 -2.45
N LYS A 86 3.55 -12.10 -2.37
CA LYS A 86 3.72 -11.16 -3.46
C LYS A 86 5.17 -10.73 -3.66
N PHE A 87 5.91 -10.51 -2.58
CA PHE A 87 7.28 -10.01 -2.69
C PHE A 87 8.31 -11.11 -2.88
N ASN A 88 8.05 -12.33 -2.44
CA ASN A 88 8.97 -13.45 -2.62
C ASN A 88 8.83 -14.12 -3.98
N LYS A 89 7.85 -13.72 -4.76
CA LYS A 89 7.57 -14.32 -6.06
C LYS A 89 8.75 -14.21 -7.02
N HIS A 90 9.57 -13.19 -6.86
CA HIS A 90 10.69 -12.94 -7.76
C HIS A 90 11.98 -13.65 -7.36
N GLU A 91 11.99 -14.28 -6.21
CA GLU A 91 13.19 -14.95 -5.70
C GLU A 91 13.30 -16.42 -6.13
N SER A 92 12.25 -16.95 -6.66
CA SER A 92 12.21 -18.36 -7.08
C SER A 92 12.62 -18.52 -8.54
#